data_6d4bb659f44dd597aa7957fb278d39f7
#
_entry.id   6d4bb659f44dd597aa7957fb278d39f7
#
_cell.length_a   1.000
_cell.length_b   1.000
_cell.length_c   1.000
_cell.angle_alpha   90.00
_cell.angle_beta   90.00
_cell.angle_gamma   90.00
#
_symmetry.space_group_name_H-M   'P 1'
#
loop_
_entity.id
_entity.type
_entity.pdbx_description
1 polymer ?
#
loop_
_entity_poly.entity_id
_entity_poly.type
_entity_poly.pdbx_seq_one_letter_code
_entity_poly.pdbx_strand_id
1 'polypeptide(L)'
;MKMHSKSFALFFSSFILGTSFSQNFISSTFINTIEPSVLMAVSGLSLTYSVDTYKIVYETTDVDGSATVASGAFCIPVSPECQGFPIAVYEHGTSLRKVDVPSEDIQETYIGRIFAAGGYQVVMPDYLGMGESPGLHPYCHGESEATATLDMIRAVREAQFLGEIPGMEPDN
;
A
#
# COMPACT_ATOMS: atom_id res chain seq x y z
N MET A 1 15.00 -55.92 -45.18
CA MET A 1 15.17 -55.69 -43.70
C MET A 1 14.93 -54.20 -43.40
N LYS A 2 13.70 -53.85 -42.97
CA LYS A 2 13.30 -52.45 -42.72
C LYS A 2 13.54 -52.11 -41.25
N MET A 3 14.49 -51.22 -41.03
CA MET A 3 14.75 -50.61 -39.67
C MET A 3 13.68 -49.58 -39.37
N HIS A 4 12.92 -49.81 -38.29
CA HIS A 4 11.99 -48.85 -37.75
C HIS A 4 12.71 -47.97 -36.73
N SER A 5 12.91 -46.70 -37.08
CA SER A 5 13.38 -45.68 -36.15
C SER A 5 12.23 -45.28 -35.19
N LYS A 6 12.40 -45.52 -33.91
CA LYS A 6 11.51 -45.03 -32.86
C LYS A 6 12.01 -43.66 -32.38
N SER A 7 11.33 -42.60 -32.80
CA SER A 7 11.55 -41.26 -32.23
C SER A 7 11.00 -41.20 -30.81
N PHE A 8 11.90 -40.94 -29.88
CA PHE A 8 11.58 -40.71 -28.48
C PHE A 8 11.38 -39.21 -28.29
N ALA A 9 10.14 -38.78 -28.13
CA ALA A 9 9.82 -37.38 -27.82
C ALA A 9 9.99 -37.14 -26.30
N LEU A 10 11.01 -36.38 -25.93
CA LEU A 10 11.16 -35.89 -24.56
C LEU A 10 10.17 -34.72 -24.34
N PHE A 11 9.17 -34.96 -23.50
CA PHE A 11 8.31 -33.91 -22.98
C PHE A 11 9.07 -33.17 -21.86
N PHE A 12 9.58 -32.00 -22.16
CA PHE A 12 10.03 -31.04 -21.11
C PHE A 12 8.78 -30.39 -20.49
N SER A 13 8.37 -30.88 -19.33
CA SER A 13 7.40 -30.20 -18.49
C SER A 13 8.11 -29.05 -17.79
N SER A 14 7.93 -27.82 -18.32
CA SER A 14 8.37 -26.62 -17.62
C SER A 14 7.50 -26.42 -16.39
N PHE A 15 8.05 -26.79 -15.24
CA PHE A 15 7.46 -26.45 -13.95
C PHE A 15 7.70 -24.95 -13.73
N ILE A 16 6.71 -24.13 -14.08
CA ILE A 16 6.69 -22.71 -13.64
C ILE A 16 6.38 -22.74 -12.16
N LEU A 17 7.41 -22.54 -11.31
CA LEU A 17 7.18 -22.16 -9.92
C LEU A 17 6.53 -20.76 -9.93
N GLY A 18 5.21 -20.76 -9.98
CA GLY A 18 4.44 -19.56 -9.69
C GLY A 18 4.68 -19.21 -8.21
N THR A 19 5.42 -18.17 -7.94
CA THR A 19 5.36 -17.51 -6.64
C THR A 19 3.94 -16.97 -6.50
N SER A 20 3.09 -17.66 -5.74
CA SER A 20 1.80 -17.12 -5.34
C SER A 20 2.10 -15.94 -4.42
N PHE A 21 2.16 -14.73 -5.00
CA PHE A 21 1.95 -13.54 -4.21
C PHE A 21 0.49 -13.60 -3.72
N SER A 22 0.28 -13.56 -2.42
CA SER A 22 -1.04 -13.26 -1.87
C SER A 22 -1.44 -11.92 -2.45
N GLN A 23 -2.45 -11.87 -3.34
CA GLN A 23 -2.94 -10.62 -3.89
C GLN A 23 -3.72 -9.92 -2.78
N ASN A 24 -3.12 -8.88 -2.21
CA ASN A 24 -3.79 -8.03 -1.22
C ASN A 24 -4.29 -6.73 -1.86
N PHE A 25 -3.68 -6.27 -2.95
CA PHE A 25 -4.04 -5.03 -3.63
C PHE A 25 -5.36 -5.18 -4.42
N ILE A 26 -6.30 -4.25 -4.20
CA ILE A 26 -7.57 -4.19 -4.95
C ILE A 26 -7.56 -2.99 -5.90
N SER A 27 -7.29 -1.79 -5.38
CA SER A 27 -7.28 -0.57 -6.19
C SER A 27 -6.52 0.56 -5.54
N SER A 28 -6.05 1.49 -6.38
CA SER A 28 -5.50 2.77 -5.98
C SER A 28 -6.32 3.92 -6.57
N THR A 29 -6.44 5.02 -5.84
CA THR A 29 -7.03 6.27 -6.31
C THR A 29 -6.12 7.41 -5.93
N PHE A 30 -5.65 8.17 -6.93
CA PHE A 30 -4.89 9.38 -6.69
C PHE A 30 -5.78 10.43 -6.02
N ILE A 31 -5.31 11.03 -4.93
CA ILE A 31 -6.02 12.07 -4.19
C ILE A 31 -5.52 13.44 -4.64
N ASN A 32 -4.26 13.75 -4.38
CA ASN A 32 -3.64 15.03 -4.74
C ASN A 32 -2.10 14.97 -4.64
N THR A 33 -1.47 16.02 -5.16
CA THR A 33 -0.07 16.35 -4.91
C THR A 33 0.01 17.59 -4.03
N ILE A 34 0.86 17.56 -3.00
CA ILE A 34 1.12 18.71 -2.13
C ILE A 34 2.59 19.13 -2.28
N GLU A 35 2.79 20.42 -2.53
CA GLU A 35 4.12 20.99 -2.66
C GLU A 35 4.84 21.12 -1.29
N PRO A 36 6.19 20.96 -1.24
CA PRO A 36 6.93 21.03 0.02
C PRO A 36 6.78 22.40 0.70
N SER A 37 6.60 23.49 -0.06
CA SER A 37 6.37 24.83 0.51
C SER A 37 5.12 24.94 1.37
N VAL A 38 4.05 24.22 1.01
CA VAL A 38 2.81 24.15 1.78
C VAL A 38 3.05 23.39 3.09
N LEU A 39 3.73 22.25 3.01
CA LEU A 39 4.03 21.41 4.17
C LEU A 39 5.02 22.08 5.11
N MET A 40 5.99 22.83 4.61
CA MET A 40 6.90 23.66 5.39
C MET A 40 6.16 24.77 6.14
N ALA A 41 5.18 25.42 5.50
CA ALA A 41 4.37 26.47 6.14
C ALA A 41 3.53 25.93 7.32
N VAL A 42 3.07 24.69 7.23
CA VAL A 42 2.26 24.04 8.29
C VAL A 42 3.14 23.48 9.40
N SER A 43 4.28 22.85 9.05
CA SER A 43 5.12 22.11 9.99
C SER A 43 6.25 22.95 10.62
N GLY A 44 6.69 24.00 9.93
CA GLY A 44 7.91 24.75 10.30
C GLY A 44 9.21 23.98 10.02
N LEU A 45 9.15 22.82 9.37
CA LEU A 45 10.30 21.97 9.03
C LEU A 45 10.86 22.32 7.63
N SER A 46 12.15 22.05 7.41
CA SER A 46 12.73 22.10 6.07
C SER A 46 12.45 20.76 5.37
N LEU A 47 11.67 20.79 4.29
CA LEU A 47 11.23 19.62 3.55
C LEU A 47 11.68 19.70 2.09
N THR A 48 11.88 18.56 1.44
CA THR A 48 12.54 18.47 0.14
C THR A 48 11.59 18.14 -1.00
N TYR A 49 10.67 17.18 -0.78
CA TYR A 49 9.90 16.57 -1.85
C TYR A 49 8.46 17.07 -1.88
N SER A 50 7.90 17.27 -3.08
CA SER A 50 6.46 17.24 -3.28
C SER A 50 5.96 15.84 -2.95
N VAL A 51 4.71 15.71 -2.55
CA VAL A 51 4.15 14.44 -2.08
C VAL A 51 2.88 14.12 -2.84
N ASP A 52 2.85 12.96 -3.48
CA ASP A 52 1.65 12.36 -4.00
C ASP A 52 0.95 11.54 -2.91
N THR A 53 -0.37 11.68 -2.82
CA THR A 53 -1.19 10.92 -1.89
C THR A 53 -2.17 10.06 -2.67
N TYR A 54 -2.26 8.78 -2.29
CA TYR A 54 -3.18 7.79 -2.87
C TYR A 54 -4.04 7.18 -1.77
N LYS A 55 -5.30 6.91 -2.09
CA LYS A 55 -6.14 5.98 -1.35
C LYS A 55 -5.86 4.57 -1.88
N ILE A 56 -5.55 3.65 -1.01
CA ILE A 56 -5.33 2.23 -1.32
C ILE A 56 -6.48 1.44 -0.71
N VAL A 57 -7.09 0.55 -1.51
CA VAL A 57 -8.06 -0.45 -1.04
C VAL A 57 -7.42 -1.83 -1.18
N TYR A 58 -7.55 -2.65 -0.16
CA TYR A 58 -6.84 -3.93 -0.08
C TYR A 58 -7.62 -4.99 0.68
N GLU A 59 -7.31 -6.27 0.41
CA GLU A 59 -7.83 -7.42 1.16
C GLU A 59 -7.05 -7.59 2.46
N THR A 60 -7.77 -7.93 3.53
CA THR A 60 -7.24 -8.23 4.86
C THR A 60 -8.14 -9.24 5.58
N THR A 61 -7.84 -9.50 6.85
CA THR A 61 -8.58 -10.47 7.67
C THR A 61 -9.36 -9.75 8.77
N ASP A 62 -10.64 -10.10 8.90
CA ASP A 62 -11.51 -9.60 9.98
C ASP A 62 -11.19 -10.30 11.32
N VAL A 63 -11.74 -9.78 12.41
CA VAL A 63 -11.53 -10.29 13.78
C VAL A 63 -11.96 -11.76 13.97
N ASP A 64 -12.87 -12.25 13.14
CA ASP A 64 -13.33 -13.66 13.15
C ASP A 64 -12.51 -14.58 12.24
N GLY A 65 -11.48 -14.05 11.57
CA GLY A 65 -10.62 -14.78 10.63
C GLY A 65 -11.17 -14.84 9.20
N SER A 66 -12.31 -14.24 8.90
CA SER A 66 -12.85 -14.17 7.54
C SER A 66 -12.12 -13.11 6.69
N ALA A 67 -12.12 -13.29 5.37
CA ALA A 67 -11.61 -12.29 4.46
C ALA A 67 -12.51 -11.05 4.45
N THR A 68 -11.90 -9.88 4.45
CA THR A 68 -12.58 -8.59 4.38
C THR A 68 -11.75 -7.59 3.58
N VAL A 69 -12.23 -6.36 3.44
CA VAL A 69 -11.51 -5.27 2.80
C VAL A 69 -11.21 -4.15 3.79
N ALA A 70 -10.11 -3.45 3.55
CA ALA A 70 -9.77 -2.24 4.27
C ALA A 70 -9.23 -1.19 3.29
N SER A 71 -9.07 0.03 3.78
CA SER A 71 -8.44 1.12 3.05
C SER A 71 -7.40 1.84 3.90
N GLY A 72 -6.68 2.75 3.25
CA GLY A 72 -5.73 3.64 3.90
C GLY A 72 -5.14 4.65 2.95
N ALA A 73 -4.45 5.65 3.47
CA ALA A 73 -3.69 6.59 2.67
C ALA A 73 -2.26 6.12 2.50
N PHE A 74 -1.72 6.33 1.29
CA PHE A 74 -0.32 6.14 0.97
C PHE A 74 0.26 7.46 0.47
N CYS A 75 1.28 7.96 1.16
CA CYS A 75 2.00 9.18 0.80
C CYS A 75 3.39 8.83 0.29
N ILE A 76 3.74 9.29 -0.91
CA ILE A 76 5.03 9.01 -1.55
C ILE A 76 5.71 10.28 -2.03
N PRO A 77 7.04 10.43 -1.82
CA PRO A 77 7.80 11.54 -2.38
C PRO A 77 7.76 11.52 -3.91
N VAL A 78 7.54 12.67 -4.52
CA VAL A 78 7.71 12.85 -5.96
C VAL A 78 9.19 13.13 -6.23
N SER A 79 9.87 12.19 -6.86
CA SER A 79 11.30 12.31 -7.22
C SER A 79 11.51 11.86 -8.66
N PRO A 80 12.32 12.60 -9.45
CA PRO A 80 12.71 12.17 -10.79
C PRO A 80 13.69 10.98 -10.78
N GLU A 81 14.34 10.75 -9.65
CA GLU A 81 15.21 9.60 -9.45
C GLU A 81 14.41 8.53 -8.72
N CYS A 82 14.37 7.33 -9.28
CA CYS A 82 13.77 6.20 -8.62
C CYS A 82 14.56 5.89 -7.35
N GLN A 83 14.07 6.36 -6.22
CA GLN A 83 14.74 6.22 -4.92
C GLN A 83 14.00 5.17 -4.12
N GLY A 84 14.73 4.19 -3.61
CA GLY A 84 14.20 3.25 -2.63
C GLY A 84 13.95 3.93 -1.29
N PHE A 85 12.95 4.82 -1.21
CA PHE A 85 12.59 5.48 0.04
C PHE A 85 12.15 4.45 1.09
N PRO A 86 12.63 4.56 2.35
CA PRO A 86 12.20 3.68 3.42
C PRO A 86 10.71 3.85 3.71
N ILE A 87 10.07 2.74 4.10
CA ILE A 87 8.66 2.77 4.50
C ILE A 87 8.56 3.15 5.97
N ALA A 88 7.68 4.11 6.26
CA ALA A 88 7.21 4.43 7.59
C ALA A 88 5.70 4.15 7.68
N VAL A 89 5.24 3.80 8.86
CA VAL A 89 3.81 3.60 9.15
C VAL A 89 3.36 4.68 10.12
N TYR A 90 2.21 5.25 9.87
CA TYR A 90 1.53 6.13 10.81
C TYR A 90 0.17 5.53 11.18
N GLU A 91 0.05 5.14 12.42
CA GLU A 91 -1.18 4.65 13.01
C GLU A 91 -1.99 5.85 13.53
N HIS A 92 -3.17 6.11 12.93
CA HIS A 92 -3.96 7.29 13.29
C HIS A 92 -4.61 7.15 14.67
N GLY A 93 -4.89 8.31 15.30
CA GLY A 93 -5.53 8.37 16.60
C GLY A 93 -7.00 7.95 16.56
N THR A 94 -7.67 7.97 17.73
CA THR A 94 -9.10 7.62 17.86
C THR A 94 -9.97 8.48 16.95
N SER A 95 -10.72 7.84 16.07
CA SER A 95 -11.74 8.46 15.24
C SER A 95 -13.13 7.92 15.58
N LEU A 96 -14.13 8.81 15.60
CA LEU A 96 -15.51 8.46 15.95
C LEU A 96 -16.42 8.28 14.73
N ARG A 97 -15.98 8.74 13.57
CA ARG A 97 -16.75 8.61 12.32
C ARG A 97 -15.95 7.82 11.31
N LYS A 98 -16.64 6.96 10.61
CA LYS A 98 -16.07 6.09 9.56
C LYS A 98 -15.26 6.84 8.49
N VAL A 99 -15.63 8.10 8.24
CA VAL A 99 -14.99 8.97 7.23
C VAL A 99 -13.87 9.85 7.77
N ASP A 100 -13.63 9.86 9.08
CA ASP A 100 -12.53 10.65 9.67
C ASP A 100 -11.26 9.81 9.72
N VAL A 101 -10.76 9.45 8.55
CA VAL A 101 -9.62 8.55 8.36
C VAL A 101 -8.65 9.07 7.31
N PRO A 102 -7.39 8.64 7.34
CA PRO A 102 -6.35 9.16 6.43
C PRO A 102 -6.70 9.09 4.94
N SER A 103 -7.40 8.03 4.48
CA SER A 103 -7.76 7.88 3.07
C SER A 103 -8.81 8.88 2.56
N GLU A 104 -9.49 9.58 3.46
CA GLU A 104 -10.48 10.62 3.15
C GLU A 104 -9.90 12.05 3.20
N ASP A 105 -8.57 12.16 3.14
CA ASP A 105 -7.84 13.45 3.07
C ASP A 105 -8.12 14.40 4.25
N ILE A 106 -8.15 13.87 5.45
CA ILE A 106 -8.35 14.65 6.68
C ILE A 106 -7.07 15.39 7.12
N GLN A 107 -7.21 16.28 8.11
CA GLN A 107 -6.07 17.03 8.64
C GLN A 107 -4.92 16.10 9.11
N GLU A 108 -5.22 14.94 9.66
CA GLU A 108 -4.21 13.99 10.15
C GLU A 108 -3.36 13.39 9.03
N THR A 109 -3.86 13.35 7.78
CA THR A 109 -3.10 12.92 6.61
C THR A 109 -1.86 13.79 6.36
N TYR A 110 -1.85 15.04 6.85
CA TYR A 110 -0.68 15.91 6.77
C TYR A 110 0.53 15.35 7.53
N ILE A 111 0.34 14.52 8.55
CA ILE A 111 1.44 13.89 9.27
C ILE A 111 2.22 12.97 8.29
N GLY A 112 1.52 12.08 7.60
CA GLY A 112 2.15 11.22 6.58
C GLY A 112 2.83 12.02 5.47
N ARG A 113 2.19 13.09 5.00
CA ARG A 113 2.77 13.97 3.97
C ARG A 113 4.05 14.66 4.42
N ILE A 114 4.12 15.11 5.67
CA ILE A 114 5.33 15.72 6.23
C ILE A 114 6.48 14.71 6.26
N PHE A 115 6.24 13.48 6.70
CA PHE A 115 7.25 12.42 6.65
C PHE A 115 7.64 12.06 5.21
N ALA A 116 6.67 12.01 4.30
CA ALA A 116 6.94 11.73 2.90
C ALA A 116 7.78 12.86 2.26
N ALA A 117 7.49 14.12 2.54
CA ALA A 117 8.30 15.24 2.07
C ALA A 117 9.73 15.24 2.65
N GLY A 118 9.94 14.52 3.75
CA GLY A 118 11.25 14.25 4.35
C GLY A 118 11.96 13.03 3.78
N GLY A 119 11.36 12.29 2.82
CA GLY A 119 11.99 11.16 2.14
C GLY A 119 11.57 9.79 2.64
N TYR A 120 10.34 9.60 3.07
CA TYR A 120 9.74 8.32 3.43
C TYR A 120 8.56 7.99 2.51
N GLN A 121 8.31 6.72 2.27
CA GLN A 121 7.01 6.22 1.82
C GLN A 121 6.17 5.98 3.07
N VAL A 122 4.99 6.60 3.18
CA VAL A 122 4.20 6.52 4.41
C VAL A 122 2.88 5.80 4.17
N VAL A 123 2.68 4.72 4.91
CA VAL A 123 1.47 3.92 4.94
C VAL A 123 0.64 4.34 6.14
N MET A 124 -0.63 4.66 5.91
CA MET A 124 -1.57 5.15 6.94
C MET A 124 -2.87 4.34 6.83
N PRO A 125 -2.98 3.17 7.48
CA PRO A 125 -4.20 2.36 7.45
C PRO A 125 -5.37 3.07 8.11
N ASP A 126 -6.59 2.86 7.58
CA ASP A 126 -7.83 3.38 8.17
C ASP A 126 -8.40 2.45 9.26
N TYR A 127 -7.91 1.21 9.34
CA TYR A 127 -8.38 0.10 10.17
C TYR A 127 -9.72 -0.52 9.73
N LEU A 128 -10.06 -1.67 10.33
CA LEU A 128 -11.33 -2.35 10.08
C LEU A 128 -12.52 -1.53 10.56
N GLY A 129 -13.62 -1.58 9.82
CA GLY A 129 -14.84 -0.83 10.11
C GLY A 129 -14.76 0.67 9.82
N MET A 130 -13.60 1.15 9.33
CA MET A 130 -13.34 2.54 8.96
C MET A 130 -13.06 2.63 7.44
N GLY A 131 -13.16 3.84 6.86
CA GLY A 131 -12.96 4.04 5.42
C GLY A 131 -13.85 3.13 4.57
N GLU A 132 -13.25 2.31 3.70
CA GLU A 132 -13.97 1.35 2.85
C GLU A 132 -14.32 0.03 3.57
N SER A 133 -13.74 -0.22 4.74
CA SER A 133 -14.00 -1.47 5.47
C SER A 133 -15.45 -1.58 5.92
N PRO A 134 -16.13 -2.72 5.70
CA PRO A 134 -17.49 -2.94 6.20
C PRO A 134 -17.52 -3.12 7.73
N GLY A 135 -18.73 -3.13 8.28
CA GLY A 135 -18.96 -3.47 9.67
C GLY A 135 -18.64 -2.34 10.66
N LEU A 136 -18.39 -2.73 11.90
CA LEU A 136 -18.05 -1.82 13.00
C LEU A 136 -16.57 -1.87 13.28
N HIS A 137 -16.01 -0.75 13.68
CA HIS A 137 -14.62 -0.68 14.08
C HIS A 137 -14.36 -1.48 15.38
N PRO A 138 -13.47 -2.50 15.36
CA PRO A 138 -13.10 -3.26 16.55
C PRO A 138 -12.10 -2.45 17.39
N TYR A 139 -12.58 -1.41 18.03
CA TYR A 139 -11.81 -0.42 18.73
C TYR A 139 -10.80 -1.02 19.73
N CYS A 140 -9.55 -0.58 19.66
CA CYS A 140 -8.42 -1.08 20.47
C CYS A 140 -8.16 -2.60 20.33
N HIS A 141 -8.47 -3.19 19.19
CA HIS A 141 -8.14 -4.60 18.93
C HIS A 141 -6.80 -4.68 18.17
N GLY A 142 -5.70 -4.74 18.91
CA GLY A 142 -4.34 -4.62 18.38
C GLY A 142 -3.98 -5.68 17.32
N GLU A 143 -4.59 -6.89 17.35
CA GLU A 143 -4.35 -7.91 16.34
C GLU A 143 -4.90 -7.49 14.97
N SER A 144 -6.14 -6.98 14.91
CA SER A 144 -6.71 -6.51 13.64
C SER A 144 -6.05 -5.24 13.12
N GLU A 145 -5.62 -4.35 14.00
CA GLU A 145 -4.86 -3.15 13.62
C GLU A 145 -3.51 -3.56 12.99
N ALA A 146 -2.78 -4.48 13.63
CA ALA A 146 -1.50 -4.98 13.11
C ALA A 146 -1.66 -5.74 11.78
N THR A 147 -2.71 -6.57 11.65
CA THR A 147 -2.98 -7.33 10.42
C THR A 147 -3.32 -6.38 9.27
N ALA A 148 -4.23 -5.42 9.48
CA ALA A 148 -4.59 -4.43 8.49
C ALA A 148 -3.38 -3.61 8.02
N THR A 149 -2.50 -3.22 8.95
CA THR A 149 -1.27 -2.50 8.65
C THR A 149 -0.31 -3.31 7.79
N LEU A 150 -0.05 -4.56 8.16
CA LEU A 150 0.86 -5.45 7.40
C LEU A 150 0.32 -5.74 6.00
N ASP A 151 -0.99 -5.95 5.87
CA ASP A 151 -1.61 -6.22 4.59
C ASP A 151 -1.63 -4.98 3.71
N MET A 152 -1.79 -3.78 4.27
CA MET A 152 -1.61 -2.53 3.52
C MET A 152 -0.20 -2.35 2.98
N ILE A 153 0.83 -2.67 3.78
CA ILE A 153 2.23 -2.63 3.31
C ILE A 153 2.44 -3.60 2.13
N ARG A 154 1.85 -4.80 2.20
CA ARG A 154 1.91 -5.78 1.11
C ARG A 154 1.20 -5.26 -0.13
N ALA A 155 0.00 -4.71 0.03
CA ALA A 155 -0.79 -4.14 -1.05
C ALA A 155 -0.09 -2.95 -1.74
N VAL A 156 0.55 -2.06 -0.98
CA VAL A 156 1.35 -0.95 -1.53
C VAL A 156 2.51 -1.49 -2.38
N ARG A 157 3.26 -2.48 -1.88
CA ARG A 157 4.35 -3.11 -2.64
C ARG A 157 3.86 -3.81 -3.91
N GLU A 158 2.72 -4.48 -3.84
CA GLU A 158 2.09 -5.11 -5.00
C GLU A 158 1.65 -4.06 -6.02
N ALA A 159 0.99 -2.98 -5.60
CA ALA A 159 0.59 -1.88 -6.46
C ALA A 159 1.78 -1.22 -7.17
N GLN A 160 2.90 -1.03 -6.46
CA GLN A 160 4.16 -0.53 -7.03
C GLN A 160 4.74 -1.51 -8.06
N PHE A 161 4.77 -2.80 -7.76
CA PHE A 161 5.24 -3.83 -8.69
C PHE A 161 4.39 -3.92 -9.96
N LEU A 162 3.08 -3.71 -9.84
CA LEU A 162 2.14 -3.68 -10.96
C LEU A 162 2.18 -2.36 -11.76
N GLY A 163 2.87 -1.33 -11.27
CA GLY A 163 2.92 0.00 -11.87
C GLY A 163 1.65 0.83 -11.66
N GLU A 164 0.79 0.43 -10.73
CA GLU A 164 -0.46 1.13 -10.39
C GLU A 164 -0.23 2.40 -9.57
N ILE A 165 0.90 2.46 -8.85
CA ILE A 165 1.40 3.63 -8.12
C ILE A 165 2.92 3.74 -8.31
N PRO A 166 3.50 4.96 -8.22
CA PRO A 166 4.96 5.14 -8.32
C PRO A 166 5.74 4.40 -7.22
N GLY A 167 7.00 4.05 -7.47
CA GLY A 167 7.93 3.77 -6.38
C GLY A 167 8.85 2.57 -6.44
N MET A 168 8.69 1.62 -7.32
CA MET A 168 9.70 0.59 -7.56
C MET A 168 9.83 0.35 -9.06
N GLU A 169 11.00 0.70 -9.63
CA GLU A 169 11.39 0.06 -10.88
C GLU A 169 11.74 -1.41 -10.53
N PRO A 170 11.20 -2.39 -11.24
CA PRO A 170 11.70 -3.76 -11.10
C PRO A 170 13.19 -3.75 -11.39
N ASP A 171 13.98 -4.37 -10.52
CA ASP A 171 15.42 -4.55 -10.74
C ASP A 171 15.66 -5.11 -12.15
N ASN A 172 16.37 -4.34 -12.98
CA ASN A 172 16.88 -4.78 -14.29
C ASN A 172 18.03 -5.77 -14.12
#